data_e733d0efa33fac4a9156168e2c011cec
#
_entry.id   e733d0efa33fac4a9156168e2c011cec
#
_cell.length_a   1.000
_cell.length_b   1.000
_cell.length_c   1.000
_cell.angle_alpha   90.00
_cell.angle_beta   90.00
_cell.angle_gamma   90.00
#
_symmetry.space_group_name_H-M   'P 1'
#
loop_
_entity.id
_entity.type
_entity.pdbx_description
1 polymer ?
#
loop_
_entity_poly.entity_id
_entity_poly.type
_entity_poly.pdbx_seq_one_letter_code
_entity_poly.pdbx_strand_id
1 'polypeptide(L)'
;RSSDLVNNTGHRHPRVMAAVADQAQAFTHTCFHVAPYEGYIALAERLNAATPGDFPKKTMLVTTGAEAVENAIKIARAFTGRSGVISFSGAFHGRTLLGMALTGKVAPYKKGFGAMPPEIVHAPFPNAFHGVTEAEALGHLERLFASSVDPERIAAIIIEPVQGEGGFNIAPFDFLRALRQ
;
A
#
# COMPACT_ATOMS: atom_id res chain seq x y z
N ARG A 1 -6.23 16.08 -16.31
CA ARG A 1 -5.26 14.97 -16.14
C ARG A 1 -6.05 13.68 -15.98
N SER A 2 -5.92 12.72 -16.91
CA SER A 2 -6.68 11.45 -16.87
C SER A 2 -6.36 10.62 -15.65
N SER A 3 -5.14 10.72 -15.12
CA SER A 3 -4.70 10.03 -13.91
C SER A 3 -5.46 10.43 -12.63
N ASP A 4 -5.95 11.65 -12.57
CA ASP A 4 -6.68 12.16 -11.39
C ASP A 4 -8.11 11.60 -11.30
N LEU A 5 -8.61 11.00 -12.37
CA LEU A 5 -9.93 10.38 -12.43
C LEU A 5 -9.95 8.93 -11.92
N VAL A 6 -8.78 8.31 -11.78
CA VAL A 6 -8.57 6.94 -11.25
C VAL A 6 -9.37 5.85 -12.00
N ASN A 7 -9.79 6.13 -13.23
CA ASN A 7 -10.63 5.28 -14.07
C ASN A 7 -9.84 4.64 -15.21
N ASN A 8 -9.04 3.65 -14.91
CA ASN A 8 -8.15 2.97 -15.86
C ASN A 8 -8.89 2.35 -17.05
N THR A 9 -10.11 1.86 -16.82
CA THR A 9 -10.95 1.26 -17.88
C THR A 9 -11.84 2.25 -18.60
N GLY A 10 -11.78 3.53 -18.23
CA GLY A 10 -12.68 4.59 -18.69
C GLY A 10 -14.02 4.63 -17.96
N HIS A 11 -14.78 5.69 -18.20
CA HIS A 11 -16.09 5.88 -17.61
C HIS A 11 -17.13 4.97 -18.28
N ARG A 12 -17.87 4.19 -17.51
CA ARG A 12 -18.96 3.32 -17.98
C ARG A 12 -18.54 2.35 -19.11
N HIS A 13 -17.40 1.69 -18.95
CA HIS A 13 -16.97 0.69 -19.92
C HIS A 13 -18.08 -0.38 -20.10
N PRO A 14 -18.51 -0.73 -21.34
CA PRO A 14 -19.67 -1.60 -21.57
C PRO A 14 -19.62 -2.95 -20.85
N ARG A 15 -18.47 -3.61 -20.84
CA ARG A 15 -18.28 -4.88 -20.13
C ARG A 15 -18.43 -4.77 -18.62
N VAL A 16 -17.98 -3.65 -18.03
CA VAL A 16 -18.14 -3.38 -16.59
C VAL A 16 -19.60 -3.15 -16.28
N MET A 17 -20.28 -2.34 -17.09
CA MET A 17 -21.70 -2.05 -16.90
C MET A 17 -22.58 -3.30 -17.04
N ALA A 18 -22.28 -4.17 -17.99
CA ALA A 18 -22.98 -5.45 -18.12
C ALA A 18 -22.81 -6.33 -16.88
N ALA A 19 -21.57 -6.51 -16.41
CA ALA A 19 -21.30 -7.30 -15.21
C ALA A 19 -21.99 -6.74 -13.96
N VAL A 20 -22.07 -5.40 -13.81
CA VAL A 20 -22.80 -4.76 -12.71
C VAL A 20 -24.30 -5.03 -12.81
N ALA A 21 -24.89 -4.91 -14.00
CA ALA A 21 -26.32 -5.16 -14.22
C ALA A 21 -26.68 -6.63 -13.92
N ASP A 22 -25.88 -7.56 -14.37
CA ASP A 22 -26.08 -9.00 -14.15
C ASP A 22 -25.97 -9.33 -12.65
N GLN A 23 -24.95 -8.81 -11.97
CA GLN A 23 -24.78 -9.03 -10.53
C GLN A 23 -25.92 -8.41 -9.72
N ALA A 24 -26.41 -7.22 -10.10
CA ALA A 24 -27.51 -6.55 -9.42
C ALA A 24 -28.84 -7.32 -9.50
N GLN A 25 -29.04 -8.16 -10.52
CA GLN A 25 -30.20 -9.03 -10.61
C GLN A 25 -30.11 -10.23 -9.66
N ALA A 26 -28.91 -10.66 -9.30
CA ALA A 26 -28.71 -11.76 -8.35
C ALA A 26 -28.81 -11.26 -6.90
N PHE A 27 -27.94 -10.34 -6.51
CA PHE A 27 -27.97 -9.65 -5.20
C PHE A 27 -27.01 -8.45 -5.22
N THR A 28 -27.28 -7.47 -4.37
CA THR A 28 -26.44 -6.26 -4.23
C THR A 28 -25.45 -6.35 -3.09
N HIS A 29 -25.78 -7.06 -2.01
CA HIS A 29 -24.90 -7.26 -0.85
C HIS A 29 -25.29 -8.52 -0.08
N THR A 30 -24.28 -9.20 0.43
CA THR A 30 -24.40 -10.20 1.50
C THR A 30 -23.11 -10.19 2.35
N CYS A 31 -23.25 -10.54 3.63
CA CYS A 31 -22.10 -10.70 4.52
C CYS A 31 -21.37 -11.99 4.13
N PHE A 32 -20.16 -11.88 3.57
CA PHE A 32 -19.36 -13.02 3.10
C PHE A 32 -19.09 -14.08 4.18
N HIS A 33 -18.92 -13.66 5.45
CA HIS A 33 -18.72 -14.59 6.57
C HIS A 33 -19.95 -15.47 6.85
N VAL A 34 -21.14 -14.99 6.51
CA VAL A 34 -22.39 -15.71 6.71
C VAL A 34 -22.76 -16.50 5.47
N ALA A 35 -22.66 -15.87 4.31
CA ALA A 35 -23.02 -16.47 3.02
C ALA A 35 -21.92 -16.18 1.98
N PRO A 36 -20.90 -17.05 1.85
CA PRO A 36 -19.88 -16.93 0.83
C PRO A 36 -20.49 -16.94 -0.58
N TYR A 37 -19.89 -16.18 -1.49
CA TYR A 37 -20.35 -16.10 -2.88
C TYR A 37 -19.18 -16.14 -3.86
N GLU A 38 -19.48 -16.67 -5.04
CA GLU A 38 -18.50 -17.01 -6.07
C GLU A 38 -17.66 -15.82 -6.53
N GLY A 39 -18.26 -14.65 -6.73
CA GLY A 39 -17.55 -13.45 -7.21
C GLY A 39 -16.40 -13.02 -6.32
N TYR A 40 -16.54 -13.11 -4.99
CA TYR A 40 -15.47 -12.86 -4.05
C TYR A 40 -14.35 -13.89 -4.15
N ILE A 41 -14.73 -15.17 -4.17
CA ILE A 41 -13.79 -16.29 -4.23
C ILE A 41 -12.99 -16.25 -5.53
N ALA A 42 -13.65 -16.11 -6.66
CA ALA A 42 -13.01 -16.05 -7.98
C ALA A 42 -12.04 -14.86 -8.10
N LEU A 43 -12.39 -13.68 -7.54
CA LEU A 43 -11.48 -12.55 -7.51
C LEU A 43 -10.27 -12.82 -6.62
N ALA A 44 -10.45 -13.41 -5.44
CA ALA A 44 -9.38 -13.76 -4.53
C ALA A 44 -8.40 -14.76 -5.15
N GLU A 45 -8.89 -15.78 -5.83
CA GLU A 45 -8.08 -16.77 -6.55
C GLU A 45 -7.25 -16.12 -7.67
N ARG A 46 -7.86 -15.24 -8.47
CA ARG A 46 -7.15 -14.50 -9.52
C ARG A 46 -6.07 -13.57 -8.96
N LEU A 47 -6.33 -12.90 -7.86
CA LEU A 47 -5.33 -12.05 -7.19
C LEU A 47 -4.19 -12.89 -6.61
N ASN A 48 -4.48 -14.03 -6.00
CA ASN A 48 -3.46 -14.96 -5.51
C ASN A 48 -2.55 -15.45 -6.64
N ALA A 49 -3.14 -15.79 -7.79
CA ALA A 49 -2.38 -16.25 -8.96
C ALA A 49 -1.55 -15.13 -9.62
N ALA A 50 -2.07 -13.90 -9.64
CA ALA A 50 -1.39 -12.75 -10.25
C ALA A 50 -0.27 -12.15 -9.38
N THR A 51 -0.31 -12.37 -8.08
CA THR A 51 0.67 -11.82 -7.15
C THR A 51 1.98 -12.62 -7.20
N PRO A 52 3.16 -11.97 -7.34
CA PRO A 52 4.45 -12.65 -7.40
C PRO A 52 4.79 -13.47 -6.16
N GLY A 53 5.66 -14.48 -6.33
CA GLY A 53 6.19 -15.35 -5.28
C GLY A 53 5.56 -16.74 -5.27
N ASP A 54 6.35 -17.76 -4.89
CA ASP A 54 6.00 -19.20 -4.93
C ASP A 54 5.50 -19.73 -3.58
N PHE A 55 4.91 -18.88 -2.75
CA PHE A 55 4.36 -19.24 -1.45
C PHE A 55 2.83 -19.21 -1.47
N PRO A 56 2.15 -19.93 -0.57
CA PRO A 56 0.70 -19.90 -0.43
C PRO A 56 0.22 -18.48 -0.10
N LYS A 57 -0.77 -18.00 -0.85
CA LYS A 57 -1.34 -16.66 -0.71
C LYS A 57 -2.79 -16.72 -0.29
N LYS A 58 -3.23 -15.72 0.45
CA LYS A 58 -4.65 -15.50 0.80
C LYS A 58 -5.00 -14.05 0.52
N THR A 59 -6.15 -13.82 -0.06
CA THR A 59 -6.67 -12.48 -0.34
C THR A 59 -7.82 -12.16 0.61
N MET A 60 -7.75 -10.99 1.22
CA MET A 60 -8.84 -10.38 1.98
C MET A 60 -9.25 -9.11 1.24
N LEU A 61 -10.51 -9.03 0.83
CA LEU A 61 -11.07 -7.84 0.21
C LEU A 61 -11.63 -6.91 1.27
N VAL A 62 -11.38 -5.61 1.09
CA VAL A 62 -11.86 -4.52 1.95
C VAL A 62 -12.45 -3.41 1.09
N THR A 63 -13.11 -2.44 1.70
CA THR A 63 -13.87 -1.43 0.96
C THR A 63 -13.00 -0.35 0.33
N THR A 64 -11.85 -0.03 0.93
CA THR A 64 -10.98 1.06 0.48
C THR A 64 -9.50 0.69 0.53
N GLY A 65 -8.66 1.42 -0.23
CA GLY A 65 -7.20 1.30 -0.14
C GLY A 65 -6.66 1.69 1.25
N ALA A 66 -7.29 2.65 1.93
CA ALA A 66 -6.93 3.02 3.29
C ALA A 66 -7.15 1.84 4.27
N GLU A 67 -8.29 1.13 4.15
CA GLU A 67 -8.52 -0.09 4.94
C GLU A 67 -7.53 -1.20 4.61
N ALA A 68 -7.16 -1.35 3.35
CA ALA A 68 -6.15 -2.33 2.95
C ALA A 68 -4.80 -2.04 3.62
N VAL A 69 -4.35 -0.78 3.62
CA VAL A 69 -3.13 -0.34 4.30
C VAL A 69 -3.22 -0.56 5.82
N GLU A 70 -4.31 -0.14 6.46
CA GLU A 70 -4.54 -0.34 7.91
C GLU A 70 -4.44 -1.83 8.29
N ASN A 71 -5.11 -2.70 7.52
CA ASN A 71 -5.08 -4.14 7.77
C ASN A 71 -3.71 -4.76 7.48
N ALA A 72 -3.01 -4.32 6.44
CA ALA A 72 -1.65 -4.80 6.15
C ALA A 72 -0.69 -4.52 7.32
N ILE A 73 -0.71 -3.31 7.87
CA ILE A 73 0.12 -2.95 9.03
C ILE A 73 -0.32 -3.72 10.30
N LYS A 74 -1.63 -3.86 10.53
CA LYS A 74 -2.13 -4.67 11.66
C LYS A 74 -1.65 -6.12 11.58
N ILE A 75 -1.76 -6.74 10.40
CA ILE A 75 -1.31 -8.12 10.16
C ILE A 75 0.20 -8.23 10.37
N ALA A 76 1.00 -7.31 9.80
CA ALA A 76 2.44 -7.31 9.97
C ALA A 76 2.85 -7.20 11.46
N ARG A 77 2.24 -6.28 12.19
CA ARG A 77 2.47 -6.12 13.64
C ARG A 77 2.07 -7.36 14.45
N ALA A 78 0.89 -7.92 14.17
CA ALA A 78 0.40 -9.11 14.86
C ALA A 78 1.27 -10.35 14.57
N PHE A 79 1.72 -10.50 13.32
CA PHE A 79 2.56 -11.63 12.91
C PHE A 79 3.97 -11.56 13.48
N THR A 80 4.57 -10.38 13.51
CA THR A 80 5.96 -10.20 13.92
C THR A 80 6.12 -9.94 15.43
N GLY A 81 5.07 -9.48 16.10
CA GLY A 81 5.15 -8.95 17.47
C GLY A 81 5.88 -7.60 17.55
N ARG A 82 6.16 -6.95 16.42
CA ARG A 82 6.91 -5.69 16.30
C ARG A 82 5.97 -4.54 15.97
N SER A 83 6.36 -3.30 16.29
CA SER A 83 5.49 -2.12 16.14
C SER A 83 5.94 -1.14 15.04
N GLY A 84 7.23 -1.08 14.74
CA GLY A 84 7.81 -0.12 13.83
C GLY A 84 7.47 -0.38 12.36
N VAL A 85 7.28 0.68 11.59
CA VAL A 85 7.05 0.60 10.14
C VAL A 85 7.90 1.65 9.43
N ILE A 86 8.58 1.24 8.37
CA ILE A 86 9.28 2.15 7.47
C ILE A 86 8.40 2.46 6.27
N SER A 87 8.22 3.73 5.96
CA SER A 87 7.58 4.26 4.77
C SER A 87 8.56 5.16 4.01
N PHE A 88 8.14 5.74 2.89
CA PHE A 88 9.04 6.54 2.05
C PHE A 88 8.54 7.97 1.84
N SER A 89 9.49 8.88 1.61
CA SER A 89 9.18 10.26 1.21
C SER A 89 8.36 10.27 -0.08
N GLY A 90 7.40 11.18 -0.18
CA GLY A 90 6.50 11.28 -1.33
C GLY A 90 5.39 10.22 -1.39
N ALA A 91 5.39 9.22 -0.51
CA ALA A 91 4.36 8.18 -0.48
C ALA A 91 2.98 8.73 -0.10
N PHE A 92 1.94 8.05 -0.59
CA PHE A 92 0.56 8.27 -0.18
C PHE A 92 -0.12 6.93 0.20
N HIS A 93 -0.54 6.82 1.45
CA HIS A 93 -1.11 5.59 2.00
C HIS A 93 -2.53 5.75 2.58
N GLY A 94 -3.21 6.81 2.22
CA GLY A 94 -4.58 7.09 2.67
C GLY A 94 -4.69 8.25 3.65
N ARG A 95 -5.91 8.49 4.14
CA ARG A 95 -6.24 9.65 4.98
C ARG A 95 -6.77 9.28 6.37
N THR A 96 -6.71 8.02 6.76
CA THR A 96 -6.87 7.60 8.17
C THR A 96 -5.66 8.07 8.97
N LEU A 97 -5.74 8.07 10.29
CA LEU A 97 -4.62 8.53 11.12
C LEU A 97 -3.32 7.76 10.83
N LEU A 98 -3.38 6.42 10.72
CA LEU A 98 -2.21 5.64 10.36
C LEU A 98 -1.82 5.84 8.89
N GLY A 99 -2.77 5.89 7.96
CA GLY A 99 -2.52 6.20 6.56
C GLY A 99 -1.82 7.56 6.39
N MET A 100 -2.23 8.59 7.14
CA MET A 100 -1.55 9.89 7.17
C MET A 100 -0.15 9.78 7.81
N ALA A 101 0.02 9.02 8.88
CA ALA A 101 1.33 8.81 9.48
C ALA A 101 2.33 8.21 8.48
N LEU A 102 1.89 7.22 7.69
CA LEU A 102 2.67 6.56 6.64
C LEU A 102 2.92 7.46 5.41
N THR A 103 2.03 8.41 5.14
CA THR A 103 2.13 9.31 3.98
C THR A 103 3.38 10.20 4.11
N GLY A 104 4.18 10.27 3.04
CA GLY A 104 5.48 10.95 3.00
C GLY A 104 5.43 12.46 2.74
N LYS A 105 4.28 13.12 2.95
CA LYS A 105 4.09 14.57 2.76
C LYS A 105 3.35 15.19 3.94
N VAL A 106 3.77 16.38 4.37
CA VAL A 106 3.08 17.11 5.45
C VAL A 106 1.84 17.83 4.91
N ALA A 107 2.02 18.71 3.95
CA ALA A 107 0.91 19.41 3.31
C ALA A 107 0.50 18.68 2.03
N PRO A 108 -0.81 18.54 1.79
CA PRO A 108 -1.97 18.96 2.60
C PRO A 108 -2.41 17.90 3.64
N TYR A 109 -1.72 16.76 3.77
CA TYR A 109 -2.25 15.53 4.37
C TYR A 109 -2.21 15.51 5.91
N LYS A 110 -1.13 16.00 6.52
CA LYS A 110 -0.91 15.92 7.99
C LYS A 110 -1.19 17.24 8.70
N LYS A 111 -1.17 18.37 7.98
CA LYS A 111 -1.27 19.71 8.57
C LYS A 111 -2.62 19.91 9.25
N GLY A 112 -2.59 20.21 10.55
CA GLY A 112 -3.79 20.54 11.33
C GLY A 112 -4.54 19.38 11.95
N PHE A 113 -4.09 18.13 11.76
CA PHE A 113 -4.77 16.93 12.27
C PHE A 113 -4.22 16.38 13.59
N GLY A 114 -3.31 17.11 14.26
CA GLY A 114 -2.79 16.73 15.57
C GLY A 114 -1.72 15.64 15.51
N ALA A 115 -1.59 14.89 16.59
CA ALA A 115 -0.59 13.83 16.72
C ALA A 115 -0.91 12.62 15.83
N MET A 116 0.12 12.13 15.15
CA MET A 116 0.04 10.92 14.35
C MET A 116 0.42 9.68 15.18
N PRO A 117 -0.06 8.48 14.81
CA PRO A 117 0.39 7.23 15.40
C PRO A 117 1.92 7.15 15.40
N PRO A 118 2.54 6.73 16.52
CA PRO A 118 3.99 6.62 16.65
C PRO A 118 4.54 5.41 15.89
N GLU A 119 5.87 5.27 15.90
CA GLU A 119 6.62 4.13 15.35
C GLU A 119 6.60 4.07 13.81
N ILE A 120 6.36 5.20 13.17
CA ILE A 120 6.47 5.34 11.71
C ILE A 120 7.72 6.15 11.38
N VAL A 121 8.59 5.58 10.57
CA VAL A 121 9.84 6.19 10.12
C VAL A 121 9.81 6.37 8.61
N HIS A 122 10.28 7.50 8.11
CA HIS A 122 10.32 7.78 6.68
C HIS A 122 11.76 7.72 6.15
N ALA A 123 11.97 6.92 5.12
CA ALA A 123 13.20 6.87 4.35
C ALA A 123 13.04 7.64 3.02
N PRO A 124 14.13 8.12 2.40
CA PRO A 124 14.06 8.70 1.07
C PRO A 124 13.67 7.65 0.03
N PHE A 125 12.78 8.05 -0.90
CA PHE A 125 12.45 7.24 -2.08
C PHE A 125 13.49 7.52 -3.17
N PRO A 126 14.07 6.51 -3.84
CA PRO A 126 15.03 6.73 -4.91
C PRO A 126 14.35 7.43 -6.10
N ASN A 127 14.85 8.60 -6.46
CA ASN A 127 14.35 9.40 -7.57
C ASN A 127 15.50 10.22 -8.16
N ALA A 128 16.06 9.74 -9.26
CA ALA A 128 17.20 10.38 -9.92
C ALA A 128 16.88 11.81 -10.38
N PHE A 129 15.63 12.10 -10.75
CA PHE A 129 15.21 13.46 -11.13
C PHE A 129 15.31 14.45 -9.96
N HIS A 130 15.14 14.00 -8.75
CA HIS A 130 15.31 14.80 -7.52
C HIS A 130 16.66 14.57 -6.83
N GLY A 131 17.61 13.95 -7.53
CA GLY A 131 18.98 13.75 -7.03
C GLY A 131 19.12 12.68 -5.95
N VAL A 132 18.14 11.79 -5.78
CA VAL A 132 18.21 10.67 -4.82
C VAL A 132 18.51 9.38 -5.58
N THR A 133 19.71 8.87 -5.47
CA THR A 133 20.12 7.60 -6.05
C THR A 133 19.66 6.41 -5.21
N GLU A 134 19.65 5.21 -5.81
CA GLU A 134 19.35 3.97 -5.09
C GLU A 134 20.33 3.72 -3.94
N ALA A 135 21.62 3.95 -4.18
CA ALA A 135 22.67 3.78 -3.18
C ALA A 135 22.50 4.73 -1.99
N GLU A 136 22.11 5.98 -2.25
CA GLU A 136 21.83 6.95 -1.19
C GLU A 136 20.60 6.56 -0.37
N ALA A 137 19.53 6.07 -1.02
CA ALA A 137 18.31 5.61 -0.35
C ALA A 137 18.59 4.38 0.54
N LEU A 138 19.34 3.40 0.05
CA LEU A 138 19.78 2.22 0.82
C LEU A 138 20.70 2.61 1.96
N GLY A 139 21.73 3.42 1.69
CA GLY A 139 22.63 3.91 2.73
C GLY A 139 21.94 4.76 3.80
N HIS A 140 20.81 5.39 3.47
CA HIS A 140 19.97 6.05 4.48
C HIS A 140 19.27 5.05 5.40
N LEU A 141 18.73 3.95 4.85
CA LEU A 141 18.14 2.88 5.66
C LEU A 141 19.17 2.26 6.61
N GLU A 142 20.38 1.99 6.14
CA GLU A 142 21.46 1.48 6.99
C GLU A 142 21.79 2.46 8.14
N ARG A 143 21.87 3.75 7.85
CA ARG A 143 22.06 4.79 8.87
C ARG A 143 20.90 4.87 9.86
N LEU A 144 19.65 4.73 9.41
CA LEU A 144 18.49 4.68 10.30
C LEU A 144 18.61 3.51 11.28
N PHE A 145 18.99 2.33 10.80
CA PHE A 145 19.18 1.15 11.64
C PHE A 145 20.37 1.28 12.59
N ALA A 146 21.41 1.99 12.18
CA ALA A 146 22.58 2.20 13.04
C ALA A 146 22.38 3.27 14.13
N SER A 147 21.46 4.22 13.96
CA SER A 147 21.41 5.40 14.81
C SER A 147 20.04 5.77 15.40
N SER A 148 18.95 5.30 14.81
CA SER A 148 17.63 5.87 15.12
C SER A 148 16.54 4.83 15.38
N VAL A 149 16.64 3.66 14.76
CA VAL A 149 15.59 2.63 14.81
C VAL A 149 16.24 1.26 14.95
N ASP A 150 15.90 0.57 16.02
CA ASP A 150 16.27 -0.83 16.17
C ASP A 150 15.58 -1.68 15.08
N PRO A 151 16.34 -2.36 14.21
CA PRO A 151 15.78 -3.19 13.15
C PRO A 151 14.89 -4.32 13.69
N GLU A 152 15.14 -4.80 14.90
CA GLU A 152 14.32 -5.82 15.56
C GLU A 152 12.93 -5.32 15.95
N ARG A 153 12.72 -4.00 15.97
CA ARG A 153 11.41 -3.40 16.20
C ARG A 153 10.59 -3.19 14.92
N ILE A 154 11.18 -3.37 13.74
CA ILE A 154 10.50 -3.13 12.47
C ILE A 154 9.63 -4.33 12.10
N ALA A 155 8.32 -4.09 12.02
CA ALA A 155 7.32 -5.06 11.57
C ALA A 155 7.24 -5.14 10.05
N ALA A 156 7.39 -4.02 9.35
CA ALA A 156 7.23 -3.95 7.91
C ALA A 156 7.93 -2.74 7.28
N ILE A 157 8.23 -2.87 6.00
CA ILE A 157 8.51 -1.77 5.09
C ILE A 157 7.34 -1.68 4.12
N ILE A 158 6.73 -0.51 3.98
CA ILE A 158 5.65 -0.25 3.03
C ILE A 158 6.13 0.69 1.93
N ILE A 159 5.94 0.29 0.68
CA ILE A 159 6.39 1.06 -0.48
C ILE A 159 5.37 0.96 -1.62
N GLU A 160 5.19 2.05 -2.36
CA GLU A 160 4.50 2.05 -3.64
C GLU A 160 5.48 1.63 -4.74
N PRO A 161 5.24 0.57 -5.52
CA PRO A 161 6.08 0.24 -6.68
C PRO A 161 6.11 1.38 -7.70
N VAL A 162 5.01 2.13 -7.78
CA VAL A 162 4.90 3.40 -8.53
C VAL A 162 4.18 4.39 -7.63
N GLN A 163 4.88 5.43 -7.21
CA GLN A 163 4.26 6.50 -6.40
C GLN A 163 3.25 7.27 -7.25
N GLY A 164 1.96 7.21 -6.91
CA GLY A 164 0.93 7.97 -7.58
C GLY A 164 1.02 9.47 -7.26
N GLU A 165 0.69 9.83 -6.03
CA GLU A 165 0.73 11.21 -5.50
C GLU A 165 2.14 11.81 -5.45
N GLY A 166 3.16 10.97 -5.37
CA GLY A 166 4.56 11.37 -5.42
C GLY A 166 5.01 11.94 -6.77
N GLY A 167 4.28 11.64 -7.85
CA GLY A 167 4.56 12.10 -9.21
C GLY A 167 4.84 11.00 -10.22
N PHE A 168 4.24 9.82 -10.06
CA PHE A 168 4.43 8.63 -10.89
C PHE A 168 5.90 8.15 -10.94
N ASN A 169 6.57 8.26 -9.81
CA ASN A 169 7.94 7.80 -9.66
C ASN A 169 7.97 6.28 -9.54
N ILE A 170 8.65 5.61 -10.47
CA ILE A 170 8.81 4.16 -10.47
C ILE A 170 9.94 3.78 -9.52
N ALA A 171 9.70 2.86 -8.58
CA ALA A 171 10.75 2.29 -7.76
C ALA A 171 11.68 1.42 -8.62
N PRO A 172 13.00 1.64 -8.59
CA PRO A 172 13.94 0.80 -9.32
C PRO A 172 13.86 -0.67 -8.84
N PHE A 173 13.93 -1.60 -9.78
CA PHE A 173 13.81 -3.03 -9.46
C PHE A 173 14.92 -3.52 -8.51
N ASP A 174 16.13 -3.02 -8.66
CA ASP A 174 17.24 -3.42 -7.81
C ASP A 174 17.08 -2.88 -6.38
N PHE A 175 16.52 -1.69 -6.23
CA PHE A 175 16.11 -1.17 -4.93
C PHE A 175 15.05 -2.04 -4.26
N LEU A 176 14.00 -2.45 -5.01
CA LEU A 176 12.97 -3.35 -4.47
C LEU A 176 13.54 -4.72 -4.08
N ARG A 177 14.49 -5.25 -4.86
CA ARG A 177 15.19 -6.50 -4.51
C ARG A 177 16.02 -6.36 -3.23
N ALA A 178 16.75 -5.26 -3.10
CA ALA A 178 17.54 -4.97 -1.90
C ALA A 178 16.66 -4.82 -0.65
N LEU A 179 15.49 -4.18 -0.77
CA LEU A 179 14.53 -4.08 0.33
C LEU A 179 13.96 -5.45 0.76
N ARG A 180 13.95 -6.43 -0.13
CA ARG A 180 13.42 -7.77 0.15
C ARG A 180 14.41 -8.67 0.86
N GLN A 181 15.72 -8.44 0.73
CA GLN A 181 16.81 -9.15 1.41
C GLN A 181 16.96 -8.72 2.86
#